data_c1c0df630a3adf502d758c576fd1d52b
#
_entry.id   c1c0df630a3adf502d758c576fd1d52b
#
_cell.length_a   1.000
_cell.length_b   1.000
_cell.length_c   1.000
_cell.angle_alpha   90.00
_cell.angle_beta   90.00
_cell.angle_gamma   90.00
#
_symmetry.space_group_name_H-M   'P 1'
#
loop_
_entity.id
_entity.type
_entity.pdbx_description
1 polymer ?
#
loop_
_entity_poly.entity_id
_entity_poly.type
_entity_poly.pdbx_seq_one_letter_code
_entity_poly.pdbx_strand_id
1 'polypeptide(L)'
;MRSEGAVAALASLLFLAPLASGAEVLERILAVVDTRPLLLSETLAFEAVRRVDRAAALEALIDEYLMYAEASRLPQSAVSAEEEEKAYASLASRAGDRARGIAEADLRTLARRETAILKYVHFRFLPQIRLDDAAVRNAYDADFGEKAGAPRFEDVGQAIRQRLVERELDLRIESWVKELRAGAAIRYNP
;
A
#
# COMPACT_ATOMS: atom_id res chain seq x y z
N MET A 1 6.56 -77.87 -42.26
CA MET A 1 6.45 -76.95 -43.42
C MET A 1 5.82 -75.67 -42.99
N ARG A 2 6.61 -74.55 -43.13
CA ARG A 2 6.20 -73.12 -43.21
C ARG A 2 5.27 -72.62 -42.10
N SER A 3 5.71 -71.87 -41.02
CA SER A 3 6.26 -70.56 -40.92
C SER A 3 5.47 -69.47 -41.65
N GLU A 4 4.74 -68.65 -40.93
CA GLU A 4 4.55 -67.25 -41.31
C GLU A 4 4.33 -66.42 -40.04
N GLY A 5 5.19 -65.45 -39.93
CA GLY A 5 5.27 -64.56 -38.81
C GLY A 5 4.29 -63.40 -38.93
N ALA A 6 3.75 -62.98 -37.82
CA ALA A 6 3.00 -61.73 -37.67
C ALA A 6 3.87 -60.72 -36.97
N VAL A 7 4.30 -59.69 -37.70
CA VAL A 7 5.02 -58.53 -37.22
C VAL A 7 4.00 -57.58 -36.59
N ALA A 8 4.03 -57.46 -35.27
CA ALA A 8 3.24 -56.46 -34.56
C ALA A 8 3.97 -55.11 -34.60
N ALA A 9 3.43 -54.18 -35.37
CA ALA A 9 3.88 -52.81 -35.41
C ALA A 9 3.40 -52.05 -34.15
N LEU A 10 4.34 -51.72 -33.26
CA LEU A 10 4.09 -50.88 -32.09
C LEU A 10 4.09 -49.43 -32.50
N ALA A 11 2.92 -48.84 -32.66
CA ALA A 11 2.79 -47.38 -32.92
C ALA A 11 2.99 -46.62 -31.60
N SER A 12 4.17 -46.06 -31.44
CA SER A 12 4.45 -45.12 -30.32
C SER A 12 3.73 -43.78 -30.55
N LEU A 13 2.65 -43.57 -29.83
CA LEU A 13 1.95 -42.28 -29.77
C LEU A 13 2.77 -41.34 -28.88
N LEU A 14 3.57 -40.46 -29.48
CA LEU A 14 4.21 -39.37 -28.78
C LEU A 14 3.12 -38.34 -28.38
N PHE A 15 2.78 -38.37 -27.09
CA PHE A 15 1.96 -37.33 -26.48
C PHE A 15 2.80 -36.06 -26.37
N LEU A 16 2.65 -35.11 -27.32
CA LEU A 16 3.16 -33.78 -27.20
C LEU A 16 2.28 -33.03 -26.17
N ALA A 17 2.71 -33.02 -24.89
CA ALA A 17 2.12 -32.16 -23.90
C ALA A 17 2.39 -30.70 -24.29
N PRO A 18 1.37 -29.84 -24.36
CA PRO A 18 1.62 -28.42 -24.55
C PRO A 18 2.40 -27.92 -23.34
N LEU A 19 3.63 -27.43 -23.57
CA LEU A 19 4.35 -26.60 -22.62
C LEU A 19 3.49 -25.34 -22.41
N ALA A 20 2.76 -25.29 -21.29
CA ALA A 20 2.15 -24.06 -20.83
C ALA A 20 3.30 -23.08 -20.54
N SER A 21 3.59 -22.24 -21.54
CA SER A 21 4.45 -21.06 -21.38
C SER A 21 3.69 -20.13 -20.43
N GLY A 22 3.86 -20.33 -19.13
CA GLY A 22 3.53 -19.31 -18.16
C GLY A 22 4.33 -18.07 -18.56
N ALA A 23 3.66 -16.98 -18.87
CA ALA A 23 4.33 -15.70 -19.08
C ALA A 23 5.10 -15.41 -17.79
N GLU A 24 6.41 -15.65 -17.83
CA GLU A 24 7.32 -15.28 -16.76
C GLU A 24 7.27 -13.75 -16.71
N VAL A 25 6.64 -13.21 -15.65
CA VAL A 25 6.68 -11.76 -15.43
C VAL A 25 8.13 -11.42 -15.13
N LEU A 26 8.83 -10.90 -16.14
CA LEU A 26 10.21 -10.48 -15.99
C LEU A 26 10.23 -9.34 -14.96
N GLU A 27 10.77 -9.59 -13.78
CA GLU A 27 10.90 -8.58 -12.74
C GLU A 27 11.76 -7.42 -13.23
N ARG A 28 11.27 -6.19 -13.05
CA ARG A 28 11.95 -4.99 -13.51
C ARG A 28 12.09 -3.98 -12.39
N ILE A 29 13.29 -3.41 -12.25
CA ILE A 29 13.52 -2.29 -11.33
C ILE A 29 13.00 -1.02 -11.99
N LEU A 30 12.05 -0.34 -11.38
CA LEU A 30 11.46 0.92 -11.87
C LEU A 30 12.15 2.14 -11.28
N ALA A 31 12.61 2.05 -10.04
CA ALA A 31 13.38 3.09 -9.38
C ALA A 31 14.35 2.48 -8.36
N VAL A 32 15.33 3.27 -7.95
CA VAL A 32 16.21 2.93 -6.81
C VAL A 32 16.16 4.10 -5.83
N VAL A 33 15.77 3.85 -4.59
CA VAL A 33 15.75 4.82 -3.51
C VAL A 33 16.89 4.48 -2.56
N ASP A 34 17.89 5.36 -2.48
CA ASP A 34 19.18 5.12 -1.84
C ASP A 34 19.88 3.87 -2.42
N THR A 35 19.76 2.74 -1.73
CA THR A 35 20.29 1.45 -2.17
C THR A 35 19.21 0.41 -2.45
N ARG A 36 17.93 0.73 -2.21
CA ARG A 36 16.80 -0.19 -2.37
C ARG A 36 16.19 -0.09 -3.76
N PRO A 37 16.19 -1.16 -4.55
CA PRO A 37 15.41 -1.22 -5.78
C PRO A 37 13.91 -1.33 -5.46
N LEU A 38 13.09 -0.59 -6.20
CA LEU A 38 11.65 -0.71 -6.25
C LEU A 38 11.25 -1.45 -7.51
N LEU A 39 10.47 -2.51 -7.34
CA LEU A 39 10.21 -3.50 -8.37
C LEU A 39 8.85 -3.26 -9.05
N LEU A 40 8.72 -3.78 -10.27
CA LEU A 40 7.47 -3.73 -11.01
C LEU A 40 6.35 -4.47 -10.24
N SER A 41 6.63 -5.64 -9.66
CA SER A 41 5.65 -6.40 -8.87
C SER A 41 5.11 -5.60 -7.69
N GLU A 42 5.98 -4.92 -6.94
CA GLU A 42 5.58 -4.05 -5.82
C GLU A 42 4.71 -2.89 -6.30
N THR A 43 5.06 -2.29 -7.45
CA THR A 43 4.28 -1.18 -8.04
C THR A 43 2.90 -1.65 -8.51
N LEU A 44 2.80 -2.85 -9.10
CA LEU A 44 1.53 -3.45 -9.52
C LEU A 44 0.61 -3.74 -8.33
N ALA A 45 1.18 -4.23 -7.22
CA ALA A 45 0.43 -4.43 -5.99
C ALA A 45 -0.14 -3.09 -5.46
N PHE A 46 0.68 -2.05 -5.47
CA PHE A 46 0.30 -0.71 -5.04
C PHE A 46 -0.80 -0.10 -5.94
N GLU A 47 -0.65 -0.20 -7.26
CA GLU A 47 -1.62 0.23 -8.28
C GLU A 47 -3.00 -0.41 -8.02
N ALA A 48 -3.02 -1.74 -7.81
CA ALA A 48 -4.24 -2.49 -7.56
C ALA A 48 -4.97 -2.06 -6.28
N VAL A 49 -4.21 -1.84 -5.20
CA VAL A 49 -4.76 -1.48 -3.89
C VAL A 49 -5.22 -0.02 -3.85
N ARG A 50 -4.41 0.91 -4.37
CA ARG A 50 -4.64 2.36 -4.28
C ARG A 50 -5.54 2.91 -5.38
N ARG A 51 -5.79 2.14 -6.46
CA ARG A 51 -6.62 2.52 -7.63
C ARG A 51 -6.09 3.76 -8.34
N VAL A 52 -4.80 3.84 -8.49
CA VAL A 52 -4.08 4.90 -9.20
C VAL A 52 -3.38 4.33 -10.42
N ASP A 53 -2.93 5.17 -11.34
CA ASP A 53 -2.11 4.72 -12.47
C ASP A 53 -0.69 4.34 -12.00
N ARG A 54 0.06 3.70 -12.90
CA ARG A 54 1.40 3.19 -12.58
C ARG A 54 2.39 4.27 -12.17
N ALA A 55 2.35 5.44 -12.80
CA ALA A 55 3.26 6.53 -12.46
C ALA A 55 2.97 7.05 -11.05
N ALA A 56 1.70 7.28 -10.72
CA ALA A 56 1.28 7.68 -9.38
C ALA A 56 1.54 6.57 -8.34
N ALA A 57 1.38 5.29 -8.72
CA ALA A 57 1.68 4.17 -7.85
C ALA A 57 3.18 4.11 -7.51
N LEU A 58 4.07 4.34 -8.49
CA LEU A 58 5.52 4.35 -8.26
C LEU A 58 5.92 5.50 -7.32
N GLU A 59 5.38 6.71 -7.55
CA GLU A 59 5.66 7.86 -6.68
C GLU A 59 5.20 7.61 -5.24
N ALA A 60 3.99 7.08 -5.07
CA ALA A 60 3.47 6.76 -3.75
C ALA A 60 4.23 5.58 -3.08
N LEU A 61 4.72 4.62 -3.85
CA LEU A 61 5.57 3.54 -3.34
C LEU A 61 6.94 4.06 -2.86
N ILE A 62 7.51 5.07 -3.56
CA ILE A 62 8.72 5.76 -3.12
C ILE A 62 8.49 6.41 -1.76
N ASP A 63 7.39 7.14 -1.60
CA ASP A 63 7.03 7.79 -0.34
C ASP A 63 6.82 6.77 0.78
N GLU A 64 6.08 5.70 0.50
CA GLU A 64 5.85 4.62 1.46
C GLU A 64 7.17 3.98 1.90
N TYR A 65 8.07 3.72 0.94
CA TYR A 65 9.37 3.14 1.28
C TYR A 65 10.19 4.05 2.20
N LEU A 66 10.24 5.35 1.91
CA LEU A 66 10.95 6.33 2.73
C LEU A 66 10.36 6.42 4.15
N MET A 67 9.03 6.49 4.23
CA MET A 67 8.33 6.49 5.53
C MET A 67 8.57 5.19 6.31
N TYR A 68 8.52 4.04 5.63
CA TYR A 68 8.76 2.74 6.26
C TYR A 68 10.21 2.59 6.74
N ALA A 69 11.18 3.07 5.96
CA ALA A 69 12.59 3.03 6.35
C ALA A 69 12.83 3.78 7.67
N GLU A 70 12.16 4.91 7.87
CA GLU A 70 12.21 5.66 9.12
C GLU A 70 11.40 4.97 10.24
N ALA A 71 10.18 4.52 9.94
CA ALA A 71 9.32 3.84 10.90
C ALA A 71 9.97 2.58 11.46
N SER A 72 10.65 1.80 10.63
CA SER A 72 11.30 0.53 11.02
C SER A 72 12.44 0.67 12.03
N ARG A 73 12.96 1.89 12.23
CA ARG A 73 13.98 2.20 13.24
C ARG A 73 13.41 2.28 14.65
N LEU A 74 12.09 2.41 14.79
CA LEU A 74 11.44 2.53 16.09
C LEU A 74 10.78 1.22 16.52
N PRO A 75 11.12 0.68 17.72
CA PRO A 75 10.48 -0.54 18.24
C PRO A 75 8.95 -0.43 18.34
N GLN A 76 8.40 0.77 18.59
CA GLN A 76 6.97 1.04 18.68
C GLN A 76 6.22 0.81 17.36
N SER A 77 6.94 0.84 16.24
CA SER A 77 6.38 0.57 14.90
C SER A 77 6.46 -0.90 14.50
N ALA A 78 7.02 -1.77 15.36
CA ALA A 78 7.07 -3.20 15.09
C ALA A 78 5.65 -3.76 14.89
N VAL A 79 5.49 -4.59 13.87
CA VAL A 79 4.20 -5.20 13.49
C VAL A 79 4.21 -6.65 13.92
N SER A 80 3.24 -7.04 14.73
CA SER A 80 3.06 -8.44 15.14
C SER A 80 2.44 -9.26 14.00
N ALA A 81 2.56 -10.58 14.07
CA ALA A 81 1.94 -11.48 13.09
C ALA A 81 0.41 -11.33 13.03
N GLU A 82 -0.23 -11.06 14.17
CA GLU A 82 -1.68 -10.84 14.23
C GLU A 82 -2.08 -9.51 13.55
N GLU A 83 -1.32 -8.43 13.78
CA GLU A 83 -1.54 -7.13 13.12
C GLU A 83 -1.34 -7.25 11.61
N GLU A 84 -0.28 -7.97 11.17
CA GLU A 84 -0.01 -8.22 9.74
C GLU A 84 -1.16 -8.98 9.09
N GLU A 85 -1.66 -10.05 9.71
CA GLU A 85 -2.77 -10.83 9.17
C GLU A 85 -4.05 -10.01 9.03
N LYS A 86 -4.40 -9.22 10.05
CA LYS A 86 -5.56 -8.30 10.00
C LYS A 86 -5.40 -7.25 8.91
N ALA A 87 -4.22 -6.66 8.79
CA ALA A 87 -3.92 -5.65 7.77
C ALA A 87 -3.98 -6.26 6.37
N TYR A 88 -3.39 -7.44 6.16
CA TYR A 88 -3.45 -8.17 4.90
C TYR A 88 -4.89 -8.49 4.50
N ALA A 89 -5.69 -9.06 5.40
CA ALA A 89 -7.09 -9.38 5.12
C ALA A 89 -7.90 -8.14 4.71
N SER A 90 -7.70 -7.01 5.41
CA SER A 90 -8.34 -5.74 5.08
C SER A 90 -7.90 -5.21 3.72
N LEU A 91 -6.59 -5.27 3.42
CA LEU A 91 -6.01 -4.82 2.16
C LEU A 91 -6.48 -5.67 0.99
N ALA A 92 -6.45 -7.01 1.11
CA ALA A 92 -6.94 -7.94 0.10
C ALA A 92 -8.43 -7.73 -0.20
N SER A 93 -9.25 -7.51 0.83
CA SER A 93 -10.67 -7.19 0.68
C SER A 93 -10.90 -5.88 -0.09
N ARG A 94 -10.13 -4.83 0.19
CA ARG A 94 -10.22 -3.54 -0.53
C ARG A 94 -9.77 -3.64 -1.98
N ALA A 95 -8.75 -4.43 -2.25
CA ALA A 95 -8.24 -4.67 -3.61
C ALA A 95 -9.23 -5.50 -4.42
N GLY A 96 -9.87 -6.52 -3.82
CA GLY A 96 -10.84 -7.40 -4.44
C GLY A 96 -10.28 -8.08 -5.69
N ASP A 97 -11.05 -8.07 -6.78
CA ASP A 97 -10.65 -8.71 -8.05
C ASP A 97 -9.36 -8.14 -8.66
N ARG A 98 -8.97 -6.92 -8.32
CA ARG A 98 -7.72 -6.30 -8.81
C ARG A 98 -6.46 -6.93 -8.22
N ALA A 99 -6.58 -7.64 -7.10
CA ALA A 99 -5.48 -8.41 -6.55
C ALA A 99 -5.21 -9.72 -7.32
N ARG A 100 -6.06 -10.07 -8.30
CA ARG A 100 -5.83 -11.27 -9.11
C ARG A 100 -4.51 -11.17 -9.88
N GLY A 101 -3.67 -12.19 -9.70
CA GLY A 101 -2.34 -12.24 -10.33
C GLY A 101 -1.24 -11.49 -9.58
N ILE A 102 -1.56 -10.84 -8.45
CA ILE A 102 -0.56 -10.28 -7.56
C ILE A 102 -0.17 -11.35 -6.53
N ALA A 103 1.13 -11.51 -6.30
CA ALA A 103 1.60 -12.46 -5.31
C ALA A 103 1.14 -12.05 -3.90
N GLU A 104 0.69 -13.04 -3.11
CA GLU A 104 0.28 -12.81 -1.73
C GLU A 104 1.39 -12.17 -0.90
N ALA A 105 2.65 -12.56 -1.16
CA ALA A 105 3.82 -12.01 -0.47
C ALA A 105 3.96 -10.49 -0.68
N ASP A 106 3.65 -9.97 -1.86
CA ASP A 106 3.71 -8.53 -2.16
C ASP A 106 2.60 -7.78 -1.41
N LEU A 107 1.38 -8.34 -1.37
CA LEU A 107 0.27 -7.76 -0.61
C LEU A 107 0.53 -7.77 0.90
N ARG A 108 1.13 -8.84 1.43
CA ARG A 108 1.54 -8.92 2.85
C ARG A 108 2.63 -7.91 3.18
N THR A 109 3.60 -7.77 2.29
CA THR A 109 4.67 -6.78 2.45
C THR A 109 4.09 -5.36 2.50
N LEU A 110 3.17 -5.04 1.60
CA LEU A 110 2.49 -3.75 1.58
C LEU A 110 1.69 -3.53 2.88
N ALA A 111 0.88 -4.51 3.30
CA ALA A 111 0.09 -4.43 4.52
C ALA A 111 0.95 -4.20 5.77
N ARG A 112 2.09 -4.89 5.86
CA ARG A 112 3.05 -4.73 6.95
C ARG A 112 3.66 -3.32 6.97
N ARG A 113 4.08 -2.80 5.81
CA ARG A 113 4.64 -1.44 5.69
C ARG A 113 3.62 -0.38 6.10
N GLU A 114 2.40 -0.44 5.55
CA GLU A 114 1.31 0.48 5.91
C GLU A 114 1.05 0.48 7.42
N THR A 115 1.02 -0.71 8.03
CA THR A 115 0.79 -0.84 9.49
C THR A 115 1.93 -0.23 10.30
N ALA A 116 3.18 -0.49 9.93
CA ALA A 116 4.34 0.08 10.61
C ALA A 116 4.36 1.61 10.52
N ILE A 117 4.08 2.16 9.34
CA ILE A 117 3.98 3.61 9.11
C ILE A 117 2.86 4.21 9.95
N LEU A 118 1.69 3.59 9.97
CA LEU A 118 0.56 4.06 10.78
C LEU A 118 0.91 4.10 12.27
N LYS A 119 1.56 3.05 12.80
CA LYS A 119 2.01 3.01 14.21
C LYS A 119 3.03 4.12 14.49
N TYR A 120 3.97 4.35 13.56
CA TYR A 120 4.94 5.44 13.67
C TYR A 120 4.26 6.80 13.71
N VAL A 121 3.35 7.06 12.77
CA VAL A 121 2.61 8.33 12.67
C VAL A 121 1.82 8.59 13.94
N HIS A 122 1.12 7.59 14.46
CA HIS A 122 0.37 7.71 15.70
C HIS A 122 1.28 7.99 16.91
N PHE A 123 2.39 7.30 17.00
CA PHE A 123 3.35 7.50 18.09
C PHE A 123 4.06 8.87 18.01
N ARG A 124 4.50 9.26 16.81
CA ARG A 124 5.36 10.42 16.61
C ARG A 124 4.62 11.73 16.50
N PHE A 125 3.52 11.78 15.76
CA PHE A 125 2.85 13.03 15.38
C PHE A 125 1.56 13.28 16.16
N LEU A 126 0.75 12.27 16.40
CA LEU A 126 -0.57 12.46 17.03
C LEU A 126 -0.49 13.15 18.41
N PRO A 127 0.46 12.83 19.31
CA PRO A 127 0.58 13.51 20.62
C PRO A 127 0.99 14.98 20.53
N GLN A 128 1.50 15.42 19.38
CA GLN A 128 1.93 16.79 19.17
C GLN A 128 0.80 17.70 18.66
N ILE A 129 -0.32 17.13 18.24
CA ILE A 129 -1.47 17.88 17.75
C ILE A 129 -2.28 18.37 18.95
N ARG A 130 -2.30 19.67 19.11
CA ARG A 130 -3.08 20.34 20.16
C ARG A 130 -4.08 21.27 19.51
N LEU A 131 -5.36 20.95 19.69
CA LEU A 131 -6.46 21.82 19.26
C LEU A 131 -7.17 22.36 20.50
N ASP A 132 -7.27 23.68 20.59
CA ASP A 132 -8.09 24.33 21.60
C ASP A 132 -9.58 24.33 21.18
N ASP A 133 -10.44 24.60 22.15
CA ASP A 133 -11.89 24.62 21.91
C ASP A 133 -12.30 25.80 21.01
N ALA A 134 -11.51 26.87 21.00
CA ALA A 134 -11.75 28.01 20.13
C ALA A 134 -11.58 27.63 18.66
N ALA A 135 -10.54 26.85 18.31
CA ALA A 135 -10.33 26.36 16.94
C ALA A 135 -11.52 25.49 16.46
N VAL A 136 -12.05 24.62 17.33
CA VAL A 136 -13.21 23.78 17.01
C VAL A 136 -14.46 24.63 16.81
N ARG A 137 -14.66 25.65 17.65
CA ARG A 137 -15.82 26.57 17.54
C ARG A 137 -15.72 27.41 16.28
N ASN A 138 -14.54 27.99 15.98
CA ASN A 138 -14.33 28.73 14.75
C ASN A 138 -14.60 27.88 13.49
N ALA A 139 -14.22 26.60 13.51
CA ALA A 139 -14.52 25.68 12.41
C ALA A 139 -16.01 25.39 12.29
N TYR A 140 -16.71 25.23 13.42
CA TYR A 140 -18.17 25.10 13.44
C TYR A 140 -18.86 26.34 12.84
N ASP A 141 -18.43 27.54 13.27
CA ASP A 141 -19.00 28.79 12.77
C ASP A 141 -18.72 28.99 11.26
N ALA A 142 -17.55 28.55 10.77
CA ALA A 142 -17.23 28.57 9.35
C ALA A 142 -18.09 27.60 8.53
N ASP A 143 -18.35 26.40 9.05
CA ASP A 143 -19.12 25.36 8.35
C ASP A 143 -20.63 25.65 8.37
N PHE A 144 -21.15 26.08 9.49
CA PHE A 144 -22.57 26.19 9.76
C PHE A 144 -23.03 27.64 9.94
N GLY A 145 -22.25 28.46 10.65
CA GLY A 145 -22.54 29.88 10.89
C GLY A 145 -23.97 30.17 11.31
N GLU A 146 -24.61 31.13 10.66
CA GLU A 146 -26.00 31.51 10.86
C GLU A 146 -26.99 30.76 9.94
N LYS A 147 -26.60 29.59 9.39
CA LYS A 147 -27.45 28.81 8.48
C LYS A 147 -28.68 28.27 9.21
N ALA A 148 -29.86 28.53 8.63
CA ALA A 148 -31.10 27.97 9.14
C ALA A 148 -31.04 26.43 9.13
N GLY A 149 -31.36 25.79 10.26
CA GLY A 149 -31.31 24.34 10.41
C GLY A 149 -29.91 23.77 10.68
N ALA A 150 -28.92 24.61 11.02
CA ALA A 150 -27.61 24.15 11.46
C ALA A 150 -27.73 23.17 12.65
N PRO A 151 -26.94 22.06 12.66
CA PRO A 151 -26.89 21.19 13.82
C PRO A 151 -26.30 21.94 15.03
N ARG A 152 -26.67 21.57 16.24
CA ARG A 152 -26.09 22.22 17.43
C ARG A 152 -24.60 21.83 17.56
N PHE A 153 -23.82 22.73 18.12
CA PHE A 153 -22.38 22.50 18.34
C PHE A 153 -22.13 21.20 19.14
N GLU A 154 -22.95 20.93 20.14
CA GLU A 154 -22.85 19.73 21.00
C GLU A 154 -22.99 18.44 20.21
N ASP A 155 -23.76 18.45 19.12
CA ASP A 155 -24.03 17.28 18.30
C ASP A 155 -22.88 16.98 17.31
N VAL A 156 -22.12 18.00 16.87
CA VAL A 156 -21.10 17.86 15.82
C VAL A 156 -19.68 18.27 16.24
N GLY A 157 -19.51 18.91 17.38
CA GLY A 157 -18.24 19.46 17.84
C GLY A 157 -17.12 18.41 17.91
N GLN A 158 -17.43 17.19 18.33
CA GLN A 158 -16.47 16.07 18.36
C GLN A 158 -16.03 15.65 16.95
N ALA A 159 -16.97 15.57 16.01
CA ALA A 159 -16.64 15.24 14.62
C ALA A 159 -15.78 16.33 13.95
N ILE A 160 -16.07 17.61 14.27
CA ILE A 160 -15.26 18.74 13.80
C ILE A 160 -13.83 18.64 14.38
N ARG A 161 -13.69 18.38 15.68
CA ARG A 161 -12.40 18.20 16.34
C ARG A 161 -11.60 17.07 15.66
N GLN A 162 -12.23 15.92 15.42
CA GLN A 162 -11.57 14.79 14.76
C GLN A 162 -11.08 15.18 13.36
N ARG A 163 -11.92 15.83 12.56
CA ARG A 163 -11.55 16.32 11.21
C ARG A 163 -10.36 17.30 11.26
N LEU A 164 -10.32 18.19 12.25
CA LEU A 164 -9.20 19.12 12.42
C LEU A 164 -7.91 18.40 12.83
N VAL A 165 -8.00 17.38 13.70
CA VAL A 165 -6.86 16.52 14.05
C VAL A 165 -6.33 15.80 12.81
N GLU A 166 -7.21 15.17 12.03
CA GLU A 166 -6.86 14.47 10.81
C GLU A 166 -6.16 15.40 9.82
N ARG A 167 -6.72 16.60 9.59
CA ARG A 167 -6.12 17.61 8.71
C ARG A 167 -4.72 18.05 9.17
N GLU A 168 -4.56 18.30 10.46
CA GLU A 168 -3.25 18.67 11.01
C GLU A 168 -2.25 17.52 10.89
N LEU A 169 -2.71 16.28 11.08
CA LEU A 169 -1.90 15.08 10.90
C LEU A 169 -1.44 14.94 9.45
N ASP A 170 -2.34 15.12 8.48
CA ASP A 170 -2.03 15.08 7.06
C ASP A 170 -0.96 16.11 6.67
N LEU A 171 -1.08 17.35 7.15
CA LEU A 171 -0.08 18.40 6.91
C LEU A 171 1.31 18.02 7.47
N ARG A 172 1.35 17.38 8.64
CA ARG A 172 2.60 16.90 9.23
C ARG A 172 3.21 15.77 8.43
N ILE A 173 2.38 14.83 7.97
CA ILE A 173 2.82 13.71 7.11
C ILE A 173 3.36 14.26 5.79
N GLU A 174 2.66 15.20 5.15
CA GLU A 174 3.14 15.83 3.90
C GLU A 174 4.50 16.52 4.08
N SER A 175 4.67 17.28 5.18
CA SER A 175 5.95 17.91 5.48
C SER A 175 7.05 16.90 5.71
N TRP A 176 6.76 15.86 6.47
CA TRP A 176 7.68 14.77 6.74
C TRP A 176 8.11 14.02 5.46
N VAL A 177 7.17 13.69 4.57
CA VAL A 177 7.48 13.06 3.28
C VAL A 177 8.38 13.96 2.43
N LYS A 178 8.12 15.27 2.38
CA LYS A 178 8.98 16.24 1.68
C LYS A 178 10.41 16.25 2.23
N GLU A 179 10.56 16.20 3.55
CA GLU A 179 11.86 16.14 4.22
C GLU A 179 12.59 14.83 3.89
N LEU A 180 11.90 13.69 3.95
CA LEU A 180 12.46 12.39 3.61
C LEU A 180 12.94 12.35 2.15
N ARG A 181 12.12 12.84 1.21
CA ARG A 181 12.51 12.93 -0.20
C ARG A 181 13.72 13.83 -0.44
N ALA A 182 13.79 14.95 0.26
CA ALA A 182 14.92 15.88 0.13
C ALA A 182 16.25 15.27 0.61
N GLY A 183 16.19 14.32 1.54
CA GLY A 183 17.35 13.61 2.06
C GLY A 183 17.74 12.34 1.30
N ALA A 184 16.90 11.85 0.38
CA ALA A 184 17.08 10.56 -0.30
C ALA A 184 17.66 10.70 -1.71
N ALA A 185 18.45 9.73 -2.14
CA ALA A 185 18.92 9.60 -3.53
C ALA A 185 17.93 8.75 -4.34
N ILE A 186 17.06 9.40 -5.12
CA ILE A 186 16.04 8.73 -5.94
C ILE A 186 16.50 8.71 -7.40
N ARG A 187 16.56 7.51 -7.99
CA ARG A 187 16.92 7.30 -9.40
C ARG A 187 15.84 6.47 -10.08
N TYR A 188 15.28 6.98 -11.16
CA TYR A 188 14.28 6.27 -11.97
C TYR A 188 14.98 5.49 -13.08
N ASN A 189 14.48 4.30 -13.34
CA ASN A 189 14.88 3.50 -14.50
C ASN A 189 13.82 3.66 -15.60
N PRO A 190 14.22 4.00 -16.83
CA PRO A 190 13.32 4.15 -17.96
C PRO A 190 12.70 2.82 -18.43
#